data_71b404e765fa10bc4309c417492efd3d
#
_entry.id   71b404e765fa10bc4309c417492efd3d
#
_cell.length_a   1.000
_cell.length_b   1.000
_cell.length_c   1.000
_cell.angle_alpha   90.00
_cell.angle_beta   90.00
_cell.angle_gamma   90.00
#
_symmetry.space_group_name_H-M   'P 1'
#
loop_
_entity.id
_entity.type
_entity.pdbx_description
1 polymer ?
#
loop_
_entity_poly.entity_id
_entity_poly.type
_entity_poly.pdbx_seq_one_letter_code
_entity_poly.pdbx_strand_id
1 'polypeptide(L)'
;TMRMEFADPLVFKTPEDKDTWPQHLVVVSATKAYIQYSDSSMESTSGIVALTLGENSVQIGATLEGTFGAFTSVGAIKTRMVYSRGKIYAGCGHSVVIINAESGTVEKRLTYEGRQVKGIVKGVDGNIYFALAGTYSGTSPNMGTLTSDPMIVGIDHSGTVVSEKELSGGVRFPIATWSPAIGMCASFTDPYLY
;
A
#
# COMPACT_ATOMS: atom_id res chain seq x y z
N THR A 1 36.91 4.59 3.48
CA THR A 1 35.78 5.54 3.60
C THR A 1 34.90 5.28 2.40
N MET A 2 33.72 4.71 2.65
CA MET A 2 32.72 4.50 1.59
C MET A 2 32.12 5.86 1.25
N ARG A 3 32.35 6.35 0.05
CA ARG A 3 31.76 7.58 -0.45
C ARG A 3 30.51 7.18 -1.24
N MET A 4 29.33 7.54 -0.75
CA MET A 4 28.11 7.46 -1.55
C MET A 4 28.12 8.60 -2.56
N GLU A 5 28.24 8.29 -3.83
CA GLU A 5 27.98 9.22 -4.91
C GLU A 5 26.49 9.07 -5.27
N PHE A 6 25.75 10.14 -5.09
CA PHE A 6 24.38 10.19 -5.59
C PHE A 6 24.43 10.52 -7.06
N ALA A 7 23.93 9.61 -7.89
CA ALA A 7 23.62 9.94 -9.27
C ALA A 7 22.53 11.02 -9.33
N ASP A 8 22.41 11.69 -10.47
CA ASP A 8 21.33 12.65 -10.69
C ASP A 8 19.97 12.03 -10.34
N PRO A 9 19.08 12.80 -9.70
CA PRO A 9 17.78 12.27 -9.29
C PRO A 9 17.00 11.77 -10.50
N LEU A 10 16.50 10.54 -10.40
CA LEU A 10 15.64 9.97 -11.42
C LEU A 10 14.29 10.68 -11.39
N VAL A 11 13.93 11.35 -12.44
CA VAL A 11 12.60 11.93 -12.59
C VAL A 11 11.62 10.80 -12.93
N PHE A 12 10.75 10.48 -11.98
CA PHE A 12 9.70 9.49 -12.20
C PHE A 12 8.50 10.17 -12.88
N LYS A 13 8.22 9.75 -14.11
CA LYS A 13 6.98 10.07 -14.81
C LYS A 13 6.21 8.80 -15.06
N THR A 14 4.89 8.84 -14.91
CA THR A 14 4.07 7.71 -15.36
C THR A 14 4.17 7.55 -16.87
N PRO A 15 3.77 6.37 -17.40
CA PRO A 15 3.67 6.18 -18.85
C PRO A 15 2.78 7.21 -19.56
N GLU A 16 1.87 7.84 -18.81
CA GLU A 16 0.92 8.84 -19.31
C GLU A 16 1.38 10.29 -19.10
N ASP A 17 2.65 10.49 -18.72
CA ASP A 17 3.29 11.80 -18.47
C ASP A 17 2.55 12.68 -17.43
N LYS A 18 1.83 12.05 -16.52
CA LYS A 18 1.15 12.75 -15.43
C LYS A 18 2.09 13.01 -14.27
N ASP A 19 1.90 14.14 -13.61
CA ASP A 19 2.54 14.42 -12.34
C ASP A 19 2.08 13.40 -11.31
N THR A 20 3.02 12.61 -10.82
CA THR A 20 2.76 11.55 -9.86
C THR A 20 3.67 11.64 -8.66
N TRP A 21 3.13 11.19 -7.54
CA TRP A 21 3.88 11.14 -6.31
C TRP A 21 4.26 9.70 -5.99
N PRO A 22 5.55 9.36 -6.00
CA PRO A 22 6.01 8.06 -5.54
C PRO A 22 5.70 7.92 -4.05
N GLN A 23 5.05 6.82 -3.68
CA GLN A 23 4.61 6.56 -2.32
C GLN A 23 5.53 5.56 -1.61
N HIS A 24 5.88 4.49 -2.29
CA HIS A 24 6.68 3.42 -1.69
C HIS A 24 7.44 2.65 -2.76
N LEU A 25 8.67 2.27 -2.43
CA LEU A 25 9.56 1.46 -3.26
C LEU A 25 9.85 0.13 -2.57
N VAL A 26 9.80 -0.94 -3.34
CA VAL A 26 10.22 -2.29 -2.92
C VAL A 26 11.24 -2.83 -3.90
N VAL A 27 12.43 -3.17 -3.43
CA VAL A 27 13.46 -3.86 -4.22
C VAL A 27 13.30 -5.35 -4.02
N VAL A 28 13.13 -6.10 -5.11
CA VAL A 28 12.91 -7.55 -5.06
C VAL A 28 14.15 -8.35 -5.50
N SER A 29 15.01 -7.74 -6.29
CA SER A 29 16.29 -8.30 -6.70
C SER A 29 17.29 -7.21 -7.08
N ALA A 30 18.53 -7.58 -7.43
CA ALA A 30 19.53 -6.62 -7.90
C ALA A 30 19.10 -5.90 -9.21
N THR A 31 18.20 -6.50 -9.99
CA THR A 31 17.79 -5.97 -11.29
C THR A 31 16.33 -5.55 -11.36
N LYS A 32 15.57 -5.70 -10.26
CA LYS A 32 14.13 -5.46 -10.29
C LYS A 32 13.61 -4.83 -9.01
N ALA A 33 12.79 -3.82 -9.18
CA ALA A 33 12.06 -3.16 -8.11
C ALA A 33 10.63 -2.82 -8.55
N TYR A 34 9.82 -2.40 -7.60
CA TYR A 34 8.47 -1.91 -7.86
C TYR A 34 8.24 -0.61 -7.10
N ILE A 35 7.61 0.34 -7.75
CA ILE A 35 7.22 1.60 -7.13
C ILE A 35 5.71 1.76 -7.15
N GLN A 36 5.15 2.09 -6.00
CA GLN A 36 3.77 2.51 -5.88
C GLN A 36 3.70 4.02 -6.01
N TYR A 37 2.77 4.51 -6.78
CA TYR A 37 2.55 5.94 -7.00
C TYR A 37 1.09 6.31 -6.81
N SER A 38 0.86 7.58 -6.55
CA SER A 38 -0.47 8.20 -6.61
C SER A 38 -0.47 9.36 -7.61
N ASP A 39 -1.58 9.54 -8.28
CA ASP A 39 -1.83 10.69 -9.15
C ASP A 39 -2.02 11.95 -8.28
N SER A 40 -1.59 13.10 -8.80
CA SER A 40 -1.78 14.41 -8.16
C SER A 40 -3.21 14.94 -8.28
N SER A 41 -4.07 14.32 -9.09
CA SER A 41 -5.46 14.71 -9.21
C SER A 41 -6.24 14.40 -7.93
N MET A 42 -7.27 15.21 -7.63
CA MET A 42 -8.16 14.96 -6.49
C MET A 42 -8.95 13.64 -6.60
N GLU A 43 -8.99 13.04 -7.78
CA GLU A 43 -9.53 11.72 -8.06
C GLU A 43 -8.40 10.66 -8.05
N SER A 44 -7.46 10.82 -7.15
CA SER A 44 -6.18 10.14 -7.14
C SER A 44 -6.32 8.64 -7.37
N THR A 45 -5.88 8.21 -8.54
CA THR A 45 -5.62 6.82 -8.83
C THR A 45 -4.23 6.46 -8.36
N SER A 46 -4.10 5.34 -7.69
CA SER A 46 -2.79 4.76 -7.41
C SER A 46 -2.53 3.58 -8.32
N GLY A 47 -1.27 3.35 -8.61
CA GLY A 47 -0.84 2.22 -9.40
C GLY A 47 0.52 1.73 -8.95
N ILE A 48 0.95 0.62 -9.51
CA ILE A 48 2.27 0.04 -9.27
C ILE A 48 2.96 -0.16 -10.60
N VAL A 49 4.20 0.29 -10.68
CA VAL A 49 5.07 0.17 -11.88
C VAL A 49 6.24 -0.72 -11.54
N ALA A 50 6.61 -1.57 -12.49
CA ALA A 50 7.85 -2.32 -12.40
C ALA A 50 9.03 -1.44 -12.85
N LEU A 51 10.14 -1.55 -12.14
CA LEU A 51 11.42 -0.93 -12.49
C LEU A 51 12.44 -2.00 -12.83
N THR A 52 13.13 -1.83 -13.95
CA THR A 52 14.32 -2.61 -14.26
C THR A 52 15.54 -1.82 -13.84
N LEU A 53 16.35 -2.39 -12.96
CA LEU A 53 17.55 -1.77 -12.41
C LEU A 53 18.77 -2.24 -13.20
N GLY A 54 19.52 -1.30 -13.77
CA GLY A 54 20.84 -1.53 -14.35
C GLY A 54 21.92 -0.96 -13.45
N GLU A 55 23.18 -1.14 -13.82
CA GLU A 55 24.33 -0.67 -13.05
C GLU A 55 24.29 0.87 -12.84
N ASN A 56 23.94 1.61 -13.89
CA ASN A 56 23.84 3.07 -13.85
C ASN A 56 22.54 3.59 -14.51
N SER A 57 21.50 2.78 -14.53
CA SER A 57 20.25 3.13 -15.18
C SER A 57 19.04 2.51 -14.51
N VAL A 58 17.90 3.18 -14.62
CA VAL A 58 16.60 2.61 -14.21
C VAL A 58 15.63 2.78 -15.37
N GLN A 59 15.00 1.70 -15.78
CA GLN A 59 13.94 1.72 -16.77
C GLN A 59 12.60 1.56 -16.08
N ILE A 60 11.66 2.44 -16.42
CA ILE A 60 10.30 2.44 -15.90
C ILE A 60 9.43 1.63 -16.88
N GLY A 61 8.81 0.58 -16.37
CA GLY A 61 7.85 -0.23 -17.13
C GLY A 61 6.45 0.38 -17.16
N ALA A 62 5.52 -0.33 -17.78
CA ALA A 62 4.10 0.03 -17.73
C ALA A 62 3.52 -0.19 -16.33
N THR A 63 2.44 0.53 -16.03
CA THR A 63 1.66 0.27 -14.81
C THR A 63 1.05 -1.12 -14.89
N LEU A 64 1.20 -1.88 -13.80
CA LEU A 64 0.71 -3.24 -13.74
C LEU A 64 -0.83 -3.24 -13.78
N GLU A 65 -1.39 -4.05 -14.67
CA GLU A 65 -2.83 -4.24 -14.76
C GLU A 65 -3.40 -4.74 -13.42
N GLY A 66 -4.57 -4.23 -13.04
CA GLY A 66 -5.23 -4.60 -11.80
C GLY A 66 -4.64 -3.97 -10.53
N THR A 67 -3.65 -3.09 -10.64
CA THR A 67 -3.10 -2.37 -9.47
C THR A 67 -3.72 -0.99 -9.24
N PHE A 68 -4.60 -0.56 -10.11
CA PHE A 68 -5.33 0.68 -9.95
C PHE A 68 -6.33 0.61 -8.80
N GLY A 69 -6.37 1.65 -8.00
CA GLY A 69 -7.40 1.86 -6.99
C GLY A 69 -7.87 3.30 -7.05
N ALA A 70 -9.16 3.51 -7.24
CA ALA A 70 -9.76 4.81 -7.10
C ALA A 70 -9.84 5.18 -5.61
N PHE A 71 -9.35 6.36 -5.27
CA PHE A 71 -9.46 6.90 -3.93
C PHE A 71 -10.49 8.01 -3.92
N THR A 72 -11.54 7.84 -3.18
CA THR A 72 -12.65 8.80 -3.11
C THR A 72 -12.45 9.91 -2.08
N SER A 73 -11.31 9.97 -1.41
CA SER A 73 -11.04 11.00 -0.42
C SER A 73 -9.67 11.63 -0.56
N VAL A 74 -9.66 12.95 -0.46
CA VAL A 74 -8.49 13.80 -0.41
C VAL A 74 -7.58 13.39 0.75
N GLY A 75 -6.54 12.70 0.44
CA GLY A 75 -5.56 12.29 1.43
C GLY A 75 -4.66 11.26 0.80
N ALA A 76 -3.44 11.65 0.46
CA ALA A 76 -2.46 10.74 -0.09
C ALA A 76 -2.43 9.47 0.74
N ILE A 77 -2.90 8.38 0.18
CA ILE A 77 -2.92 7.12 0.87
C ILE A 77 -1.50 6.60 0.85
N LYS A 78 -0.88 6.69 1.99
CA LYS A 78 0.47 6.18 2.21
C LYS A 78 0.39 4.70 2.54
N THR A 79 -0.17 3.90 1.64
CA THR A 79 -0.08 2.46 1.75
C THR A 79 1.33 2.02 1.41
N ARG A 80 1.86 1.12 2.18
CA ARG A 80 3.17 0.52 1.93
C ARG A 80 2.99 -0.77 1.14
N MET A 81 4.02 -1.14 0.41
CA MET A 81 4.15 -2.48 -0.15
C MET A 81 5.03 -3.33 0.74
N VAL A 82 4.75 -4.61 0.79
CA VAL A 82 5.58 -5.60 1.49
C VAL A 82 6.00 -6.68 0.51
N TYR A 83 7.30 -6.94 0.42
CA TYR A 83 7.84 -8.08 -0.31
C TYR A 83 8.07 -9.25 0.63
N SER A 84 7.55 -10.41 0.29
CA SER A 84 7.77 -11.64 1.04
C SER A 84 7.67 -12.86 0.12
N ARG A 85 8.68 -13.71 0.14
CA ARG A 85 8.69 -15.02 -0.54
C ARG A 85 8.25 -14.97 -2.01
N GLY A 86 8.82 -14.06 -2.79
CA GLY A 86 8.50 -13.92 -4.22
C GLY A 86 7.21 -13.20 -4.54
N LYS A 87 6.50 -12.67 -3.56
CA LYS A 87 5.26 -11.91 -3.74
C LYS A 87 5.36 -10.52 -3.15
N ILE A 88 4.64 -9.59 -3.77
CA ILE A 88 4.42 -8.23 -3.26
C ILE A 88 2.97 -8.12 -2.83
N TYR A 89 2.78 -7.60 -1.65
CA TYR A 89 1.47 -7.30 -1.08
C TYR A 89 1.33 -5.79 -1.04
N ALA A 90 0.29 -5.25 -1.64
CA ALA A 90 0.09 -3.81 -1.75
C ALA A 90 -1.36 -3.41 -1.51
N GLY A 91 -1.54 -2.29 -0.81
CA GLY A 91 -2.85 -1.67 -0.69
C GLY A 91 -3.17 -0.85 -1.95
N CYS A 92 -4.32 -1.12 -2.56
CA CYS A 92 -4.84 -0.41 -3.72
C CYS A 92 -6.29 0.00 -3.45
N GLY A 93 -6.49 1.17 -2.85
CA GLY A 93 -7.81 1.66 -2.47
C GLY A 93 -8.50 0.79 -1.41
N HIS A 94 -9.60 0.17 -1.79
CA HIS A 94 -10.35 -0.75 -0.95
C HIS A 94 -9.87 -2.21 -1.04
N SER A 95 -8.73 -2.44 -1.67
CA SER A 95 -8.23 -3.78 -1.92
C SER A 95 -6.78 -3.96 -1.49
N VAL A 96 -6.46 -5.17 -1.07
CA VAL A 96 -5.08 -5.65 -1.04
C VAL A 96 -4.85 -6.50 -2.29
N VAL A 97 -3.83 -6.19 -3.06
CA VAL A 97 -3.40 -6.96 -4.22
C VAL A 97 -2.16 -7.75 -3.90
N ILE A 98 -2.13 -8.99 -4.38
CA ILE A 98 -0.98 -9.89 -4.28
C ILE A 98 -0.41 -10.05 -5.67
N ILE A 99 0.84 -9.65 -5.83
CA ILE A 99 1.53 -9.59 -7.11
C ILE A 99 2.67 -10.60 -7.09
N ASN A 100 2.79 -11.40 -8.12
CA ASN A 100 3.99 -12.19 -8.36
C ASN A 100 5.16 -11.26 -8.67
N ALA A 101 6.20 -11.30 -7.84
CA ALA A 101 7.31 -10.36 -7.97
C ALA A 101 8.21 -10.63 -9.19
N GLU A 102 8.18 -11.83 -9.73
CA GLU A 102 8.95 -12.18 -10.93
C GLU A 102 8.23 -11.74 -12.21
N SER A 103 6.96 -12.13 -12.37
CA SER A 103 6.18 -11.82 -13.56
C SER A 103 5.56 -10.43 -13.56
N GLY A 104 5.30 -9.84 -12.39
CA GLY A 104 4.56 -8.60 -12.23
C GLY A 104 3.04 -8.76 -12.36
N THR A 105 2.53 -9.99 -12.40
CA THR A 105 1.09 -10.25 -12.54
C THR A 105 0.39 -10.22 -11.19
N VAL A 106 -0.82 -9.66 -11.17
CA VAL A 106 -1.70 -9.73 -9.99
C VAL A 106 -2.27 -11.14 -9.90
N GLU A 107 -1.90 -11.88 -8.86
CA GLU A 107 -2.38 -13.24 -8.61
C GLU A 107 -3.72 -13.26 -7.85
N LYS A 108 -3.91 -12.28 -6.97
CA LYS A 108 -5.11 -12.21 -6.13
C LYS A 108 -5.43 -10.78 -5.73
N ARG A 109 -6.71 -10.50 -5.59
CA ARG A 109 -7.24 -9.26 -5.05
C ARG A 109 -8.23 -9.59 -3.93
N LEU A 110 -8.02 -8.98 -2.77
CA LEU A 110 -8.93 -9.06 -1.63
C LEU A 110 -9.59 -7.68 -1.48
N THR A 111 -10.88 -7.59 -1.71
CA THR A 111 -11.63 -6.32 -1.68
C THR A 111 -12.46 -6.21 -0.41
N TYR A 112 -12.37 -5.06 0.23
CA TYR A 112 -13.10 -4.70 1.45
C TYR A 112 -13.93 -3.44 1.18
N GLU A 113 -15.14 -3.63 0.72
CA GLU A 113 -16.03 -2.54 0.30
C GLU A 113 -16.21 -1.48 1.41
N GLY A 114 -16.10 -0.21 1.00
CA GLY A 114 -16.21 0.93 1.90
C GLY A 114 -15.03 1.14 2.85
N ARG A 115 -14.05 0.22 2.90
CA ARG A 115 -12.88 0.31 3.78
C ARG A 115 -11.61 0.55 2.97
N GLN A 116 -10.86 1.57 3.32
CA GLN A 116 -9.55 1.82 2.69
C GLN A 116 -8.44 1.06 3.41
N VAL A 117 -7.51 0.51 2.64
CA VAL A 117 -6.27 -0.05 3.19
C VAL A 117 -5.37 1.11 3.62
N LYS A 118 -4.97 1.14 4.90
CA LYS A 118 -4.18 2.24 5.49
C LYS A 118 -2.76 1.86 5.86
N GLY A 119 -2.49 0.61 6.07
CA GLY A 119 -1.17 0.12 6.41
C GLY A 119 -1.03 -1.35 6.07
N ILE A 120 0.20 -1.79 5.82
CA ILE A 120 0.52 -3.19 5.56
C ILE A 120 1.90 -3.50 6.14
N VAL A 121 2.02 -4.63 6.82
CA VAL A 121 3.28 -5.10 7.40
C VAL A 121 3.38 -6.62 7.32
N LYS A 122 4.59 -7.12 7.41
CA LYS A 122 4.86 -8.55 7.59
C LYS A 122 5.08 -8.84 9.08
N GLY A 123 4.32 -9.79 9.62
CA GLY A 123 4.50 -10.29 10.96
C GLY A 123 5.69 -11.24 11.10
N VAL A 124 6.10 -11.48 12.35
CA VAL A 124 7.17 -12.46 12.67
C VAL A 124 6.79 -13.89 12.31
N ASP A 125 5.50 -14.20 12.33
CA ASP A 125 4.91 -15.46 11.91
C ASP A 125 4.94 -15.69 10.39
N GLY A 126 5.40 -14.68 9.65
CA GLY A 126 5.47 -14.71 8.20
C GLY A 126 4.18 -14.35 7.48
N ASN A 127 3.09 -14.12 8.21
CA ASN A 127 1.82 -13.63 7.67
C ASN A 127 1.92 -12.13 7.34
N ILE A 128 1.02 -11.67 6.49
CA ILE A 128 0.90 -10.27 6.11
C ILE A 128 -0.33 -9.70 6.81
N TYR A 129 -0.13 -8.61 7.53
CA TYR A 129 -1.20 -7.90 8.24
C TYR A 129 -1.46 -6.57 7.58
N PHE A 130 -2.72 -6.20 7.47
CA PHE A 130 -3.10 -4.89 6.94
C PHE A 130 -4.24 -4.27 7.76
N ALA A 131 -4.15 -2.95 7.90
CA ALA A 131 -5.14 -2.15 8.57
C ALA A 131 -6.15 -1.62 7.56
N LEU A 132 -7.43 -1.78 7.89
CA LEU A 132 -8.55 -1.24 7.15
C LEU A 132 -9.18 -0.10 7.94
N ALA A 133 -9.45 1.02 7.28
CA ALA A 133 -10.19 2.12 7.88
C ALA A 133 -11.61 1.68 8.29
N GLY A 134 -12.16 2.35 9.29
CA GLY A 134 -13.58 2.26 9.58
C GLY A 134 -14.44 2.86 8.47
N THR A 135 -15.71 2.52 8.45
CA THR A 135 -16.67 3.13 7.52
C THR A 135 -17.45 4.24 8.21
N TYR A 136 -17.88 5.20 7.42
CA TYR A 136 -18.59 6.39 7.92
C TYR A 136 -19.84 6.66 7.10
N SER A 137 -20.90 7.12 7.76
CA SER A 137 -22.08 7.68 7.10
C SER A 137 -21.98 9.21 7.08
N GLY A 138 -22.42 9.82 5.99
CA GLY A 138 -22.46 11.30 5.84
C GLY A 138 -21.69 11.77 4.62
N THR A 139 -22.04 12.97 4.17
CA THR A 139 -21.47 13.58 2.95
C THR A 139 -20.22 14.42 3.22
N SER A 140 -19.92 14.68 4.46
CA SER A 140 -18.73 15.44 4.87
C SER A 140 -17.80 14.58 5.71
N PRO A 141 -16.53 14.49 5.35
CA PRO A 141 -15.56 13.72 6.11
C PRO A 141 -15.36 14.23 7.55
N ASN A 142 -15.79 15.44 7.83
CA ASN A 142 -15.67 16.05 9.16
C ASN A 142 -16.93 15.88 10.03
N MET A 143 -18.03 15.37 9.47
CA MET A 143 -19.32 15.28 10.16
C MET A 143 -19.99 13.92 10.03
N GLY A 144 -19.29 12.92 9.53
CA GLY A 144 -19.82 11.57 9.42
C GLY A 144 -19.82 10.83 10.75
N THR A 145 -20.81 9.95 10.92
CA THR A 145 -20.84 9.02 12.05
C THR A 145 -20.11 7.74 11.67
N LEU A 146 -19.26 7.24 12.55
CA LEU A 146 -18.61 5.94 12.37
C LEU A 146 -19.69 4.84 12.34
N THR A 147 -19.76 4.11 11.24
CA THR A 147 -20.72 3.02 11.03
C THR A 147 -20.10 1.65 11.24
N SER A 148 -18.79 1.52 11.11
CA SER A 148 -18.04 0.34 11.52
C SER A 148 -16.64 0.71 11.97
N ASP A 149 -16.13 -0.01 12.96
CA ASP A 149 -14.79 0.20 13.51
C ASP A 149 -13.69 -0.18 12.49
N PRO A 150 -12.49 0.43 12.57
CA PRO A 150 -11.32 -0.06 11.86
C PRO A 150 -11.04 -1.51 12.20
N MET A 151 -10.38 -2.23 11.30
CA MET A 151 -10.01 -3.62 11.56
C MET A 151 -8.59 -3.94 11.08
N ILE A 152 -8.01 -4.96 11.68
CA ILE A 152 -6.77 -5.58 11.21
C ILE A 152 -7.11 -6.95 10.65
N VAL A 153 -6.59 -7.23 9.47
CA VAL A 153 -6.73 -8.51 8.79
C VAL A 153 -5.35 -9.11 8.59
N GLY A 154 -5.21 -10.38 8.94
CA GLY A 154 -4.03 -11.19 8.66
C GLY A 154 -4.30 -12.20 7.55
N ILE A 155 -3.40 -12.29 6.59
CA ILE A 155 -3.43 -13.28 5.52
C ILE A 155 -2.14 -14.09 5.49
N ASP A 156 -2.26 -15.35 5.12
CA ASP A 156 -1.11 -16.20 4.85
C ASP A 156 -0.46 -15.88 3.49
N HIS A 157 0.59 -16.61 3.14
CA HIS A 157 1.31 -16.43 1.88
C HIS A 157 0.45 -16.72 0.63
N SER A 158 -0.59 -17.53 0.75
CA SER A 158 -1.55 -17.79 -0.35
C SER A 158 -2.60 -16.69 -0.52
N GLY A 159 -2.65 -15.75 0.44
CA GLY A 159 -3.69 -14.73 0.54
C GLY A 159 -5.00 -15.29 1.11
N THR A 160 -4.92 -16.34 1.92
CA THR A 160 -6.05 -16.82 2.72
C THR A 160 -6.09 -16.04 4.02
N VAL A 161 -7.27 -15.56 4.39
CA VAL A 161 -7.48 -14.85 5.66
C VAL A 161 -7.30 -15.82 6.81
N VAL A 162 -6.37 -15.51 7.71
CA VAL A 162 -6.06 -16.32 8.90
C VAL A 162 -6.49 -15.63 10.19
N SER A 163 -6.70 -14.32 10.16
CA SER A 163 -7.21 -13.57 11.30
C SER A 163 -7.93 -12.31 10.87
N GLU A 164 -8.96 -11.93 11.61
CA GLU A 164 -9.65 -10.65 11.50
C GLU A 164 -9.95 -10.12 12.90
N LYS A 165 -9.67 -8.85 13.14
CA LYS A 165 -9.90 -8.20 14.41
C LYS A 165 -10.41 -6.79 14.22
N GLU A 166 -11.64 -6.52 14.65
CA GLU A 166 -12.14 -5.17 14.80
C GLU A 166 -11.50 -4.47 16.00
N LEU A 167 -11.13 -3.20 15.81
CA LEU A 167 -10.52 -2.36 16.83
C LEU A 167 -11.61 -1.57 17.57
N SER A 168 -12.56 -2.27 18.19
CA SER A 168 -13.67 -1.67 18.90
C SER A 168 -13.22 -1.01 20.21
N GLY A 169 -13.80 0.13 20.51
CA GLY A 169 -13.80 0.74 21.86
C GLY A 169 -12.56 1.54 22.26
N GLY A 170 -11.55 1.65 21.43
CA GLY A 170 -10.30 2.24 21.89
C GLY A 170 -9.99 3.63 21.33
N VAL A 171 -10.06 3.82 20.07
CA VAL A 171 -9.61 5.08 19.46
C VAL A 171 -10.57 5.49 18.36
N ARG A 172 -11.49 6.36 18.69
CA ARG A 172 -12.22 7.14 17.69
C ARG A 172 -11.26 8.16 17.12
N PHE A 173 -10.61 7.82 16.03
CA PHE A 173 -9.90 8.85 15.28
C PHE A 173 -10.94 9.82 14.74
N PRO A 174 -10.82 11.13 15.06
CA PRO A 174 -11.68 12.11 14.44
C PRO A 174 -11.52 11.99 12.94
N ILE A 175 -12.64 12.00 12.23
CA ILE A 175 -12.67 12.04 10.77
C ILE A 175 -12.13 13.41 10.37
N ALA A 176 -10.82 13.52 10.33
CA ALA A 176 -10.23 14.61 9.59
C ALA A 176 -10.12 14.13 8.13
N THR A 177 -10.40 15.01 7.19
CA THR A 177 -10.06 14.84 5.77
C THR A 177 -8.62 14.41 5.56
N TRP A 178 -7.81 14.61 6.54
CA TRP A 178 -6.41 14.25 6.71
C TRP A 178 -6.29 13.07 7.68
N SER A 179 -7.13 12.06 7.53
CA SER A 179 -7.02 10.83 8.35
C SER A 179 -5.57 10.46 8.50
N PRO A 180 -5.00 10.51 9.71
CA PRO A 180 -3.63 10.11 9.89
C PRO A 180 -3.51 8.69 9.35
N ALA A 181 -2.52 8.46 8.51
CA ALA A 181 -2.20 7.12 8.07
C ALA A 181 -1.99 6.30 9.33
N ILE A 182 -2.80 5.27 9.55
CA ILE A 182 -2.56 4.31 10.62
C ILE A 182 -1.27 3.62 10.23
N GLY A 183 -0.17 4.04 10.86
CA GLY A 183 1.10 3.35 10.71
C GLY A 183 0.99 2.04 11.46
N MET A 184 1.33 0.94 10.81
CA MET A 184 1.57 -0.32 11.50
C MET A 184 3.05 -0.64 11.41
N CYS A 185 3.60 -1.16 12.50
CA CYS A 185 4.88 -1.82 12.47
C CYS A 185 4.77 -3.18 13.15
N ALA A 186 5.59 -4.12 12.72
CA ALA A 186 5.73 -5.41 13.35
C ALA A 186 7.12 -5.49 13.98
N SER A 187 7.20 -6.06 15.15
CA SER A 187 8.49 -6.41 15.75
C SER A 187 9.12 -7.57 14.99
N PHE A 188 10.45 -7.63 14.99
CA PHE A 188 11.19 -8.79 14.48
C PHE A 188 11.33 -9.90 15.51
N THR A 189 11.02 -9.63 16.76
CA THR A 189 11.30 -10.51 17.89
C THR A 189 10.09 -10.88 18.72
N ASP A 190 9.00 -10.14 18.63
CA ASP A 190 7.79 -10.42 19.36
C ASP A 190 6.54 -10.49 18.45
N PRO A 191 5.48 -11.21 18.84
CA PRO A 191 4.30 -11.45 17.99
C PRO A 191 3.29 -10.30 17.97
N TYR A 192 3.67 -9.10 18.43
CA TYR A 192 2.76 -7.97 18.50
C TYR A 192 2.86 -7.05 17.29
N LEU A 193 1.75 -6.45 16.94
CA LEU A 193 1.63 -5.35 15.97
C LEU A 193 1.51 -4.04 16.76
N TYR A 194 2.27 -3.03 16.34
CA TYR A 194 2.32 -1.70 16.94
C TYR A 194 1.83 -0.63 15.96
#